data_e1c7ef3e8d52691438977ce623a61343
#
_entry.id   e1c7ef3e8d52691438977ce623a61343
#
_cell.length_a   1.000
_cell.length_b   1.000
_cell.length_c   1.000
_cell.angle_alpha   90.00
_cell.angle_beta   90.00
_cell.angle_gamma   90.00
#
_symmetry.space_group_name_H-M   'P 1'
#
loop_
_entity.id
_entity.type
_entity.pdbx_description
1 polymer ?
#
loop_
_entity_poly.entity_id
_entity_poly.type
_entity_poly.pdbx_seq_one_letter_code
_entity_poly.pdbx_strand_id
1 'polypeptide(L)'
;MYSSFSKKFSQIKPYDDYNVTDVPWHEAMVAGNGRLGVLESCAPIEDSLIYQNVEFVMPSEEPRHVPYDVTAQLDEARQSVINFDDTWNIHDRKRTNMYCYHPGHMIRLTLEGEPDISGYRRWTDYKTGTINTTFKSDGASVSKSTYVSRKQNVIITKIISEKSVNMSISIDDFESMPKFGVQKNNIPAPERNMLYSRFVRGNIIGTVVHYPEYEGSELAKGGFAGVTRILTDGDMRVSSKPKDSRAYTCIDETAPVINISHAESITLITYTDWTDDLGEYCEFRDRVNGKDTFALVDKCINKVNSVDITEEPVSLEHKNIELKLDGGYFGESANEELLDLQKNEYDIMPHLLEKLYYNGLYGMQACAGTTAPRLSGLWVGEWNLLWRSAYTMDANVNIQVSGMNGSGLYEAGVGYMWFILRQIPDWVNNAAMVYGMKDAVLIPVNTDGHRAMMVEYDINYPFQYWNA
;
A
#
# COMPACT_ATOMS: atom_id res chain seq x y z
N MET A 1 4.73 -18.02 -20.36
CA MET A 1 4.82 -16.74 -19.61
C MET A 1 3.73 -16.80 -18.56
N TYR A 2 4.08 -16.65 -17.29
CA TYR A 2 3.10 -16.72 -16.21
C TYR A 2 2.58 -15.32 -15.91
N SER A 3 1.26 -15.17 -15.82
CA SER A 3 0.60 -13.92 -15.57
C SER A 3 -0.66 -14.12 -14.74
N SER A 4 -1.04 -13.15 -13.93
CA SER A 4 -2.40 -13.06 -13.39
C SER A 4 -3.27 -12.44 -14.48
N PHE A 5 -4.31 -13.13 -14.89
CA PHE A 5 -5.19 -12.66 -15.94
C PHE A 5 -6.65 -12.74 -15.51
N SER A 6 -7.40 -11.67 -15.73
CA SER A 6 -8.84 -11.61 -15.47
C SER A 6 -9.58 -10.88 -16.58
N LYS A 7 -10.80 -11.33 -16.85
CA LYS A 7 -11.78 -10.65 -17.70
C LYS A 7 -12.72 -9.72 -16.90
N LYS A 8 -12.59 -9.73 -15.57
CA LYS A 8 -13.35 -8.87 -14.67
C LYS A 8 -12.47 -7.74 -14.17
N PHE A 9 -13.05 -6.61 -13.85
CA PHE A 9 -12.37 -5.48 -13.23
C PHE A 9 -13.02 -5.13 -11.88
N SER A 10 -12.24 -4.58 -10.97
CA SER A 10 -12.77 -3.99 -9.76
C SER A 10 -13.24 -2.55 -10.02
N GLN A 11 -14.22 -2.10 -9.23
CA GLN A 11 -14.64 -0.69 -9.23
C GLN A 11 -14.30 -0.11 -7.88
N ILE A 12 -13.17 0.57 -7.78
CA ILE A 12 -12.83 1.33 -6.60
C ILE A 12 -13.54 2.67 -6.69
N LYS A 13 -14.75 2.74 -6.16
CA LYS A 13 -15.54 3.98 -6.14
C LYS A 13 -15.28 4.77 -4.86
N PRO A 14 -15.48 6.10 -4.89
CA PRO A 14 -15.60 6.88 -3.69
C PRO A 14 -16.65 6.28 -2.77
N TYR A 15 -16.43 6.38 -1.48
CA TYR A 15 -17.30 5.79 -0.48
C TYR A 15 -18.63 6.56 -0.37
N ASP A 16 -19.73 5.95 -0.74
CA ASP A 16 -21.06 6.55 -0.67
C ASP A 16 -21.94 6.03 0.47
N ASP A 17 -21.65 4.85 1.05
CA ASP A 17 -22.50 4.23 2.07
C ASP A 17 -21.68 3.53 3.17
N TYR A 18 -22.18 3.62 4.41
CA TYR A 18 -21.60 2.99 5.61
C TYR A 18 -21.79 1.46 5.67
N ASN A 19 -22.48 0.87 4.71
CA ASN A 19 -22.83 -0.55 4.71
C ASN A 19 -22.06 -1.39 3.68
N VAL A 20 -20.96 -0.90 3.14
CA VAL A 20 -20.20 -1.65 2.13
C VAL A 20 -19.51 -2.84 2.79
N THR A 21 -20.01 -4.03 2.52
CA THR A 21 -19.39 -5.30 2.93
C THR A 21 -18.33 -5.77 1.95
N ASP A 22 -18.35 -5.27 0.72
CA ASP A 22 -17.39 -5.59 -0.33
C ASP A 22 -16.40 -4.44 -0.48
N VAL A 23 -15.12 -4.75 -0.37
CA VAL A 23 -14.03 -3.80 -0.57
C VAL A 23 -13.40 -4.05 -1.93
N PRO A 24 -13.81 -3.30 -2.96
CA PRO A 24 -13.42 -3.60 -4.35
C PRO A 24 -11.91 -3.58 -4.61
N TRP A 25 -11.13 -2.88 -3.77
CA TRP A 25 -9.68 -2.83 -3.91
C TRP A 25 -8.98 -4.19 -3.76
N HIS A 26 -9.60 -5.18 -3.11
CA HIS A 26 -9.08 -6.53 -3.01
C HIS A 26 -8.96 -7.23 -4.37
N GLU A 27 -9.72 -6.80 -5.36
CA GLU A 27 -9.66 -7.31 -6.72
C GLU A 27 -8.71 -6.50 -7.62
N ALA A 28 -8.09 -5.44 -7.11
CA ALA A 28 -7.15 -4.62 -7.87
C ALA A 28 -5.92 -5.43 -8.29
N MET A 29 -5.34 -5.06 -9.43
CA MET A 29 -4.02 -5.53 -9.82
C MET A 29 -2.95 -4.76 -9.06
N VAL A 30 -1.80 -5.39 -8.82
CA VAL A 30 -0.73 -4.81 -8.01
C VAL A 30 0.60 -4.82 -8.75
N ALA A 31 1.37 -3.74 -8.57
CA ALA A 31 2.78 -3.69 -8.95
C ALA A 31 3.60 -3.03 -7.84
N GLY A 32 4.91 -3.36 -7.78
CA GLY A 32 5.80 -2.83 -6.76
C GLY A 32 7.27 -3.14 -7.02
N ASN A 33 8.13 -2.42 -6.29
CA ASN A 33 9.59 -2.63 -6.34
C ASN A 33 10.21 -2.80 -4.95
N GLY A 34 9.40 -3.15 -3.95
CA GLY A 34 9.80 -3.25 -2.54
C GLY A 34 9.85 -1.92 -1.80
N ARG A 35 9.67 -0.78 -2.46
CA ARG A 35 9.59 0.54 -1.86
C ARG A 35 8.33 1.29 -2.26
N LEU A 36 8.07 1.39 -3.56
CA LEU A 36 6.86 1.97 -4.12
C LEU A 36 5.97 0.87 -4.65
N GLY A 37 4.68 1.06 -4.52
CA GLY A 37 3.65 0.17 -5.04
C GLY A 37 2.47 0.92 -5.60
N VAL A 38 1.68 0.22 -6.39
CA VAL A 38 0.40 0.70 -6.90
C VAL A 38 -0.63 -0.40 -6.87
N LEU A 39 -1.83 -0.05 -6.44
CA LEU A 39 -3.08 -0.79 -6.65
C LEU A 39 -3.80 -0.14 -7.81
N GLU A 40 -4.19 -0.92 -8.80
CA GLU A 40 -4.90 -0.43 -9.98
C GLU A 40 -6.18 -1.23 -10.21
N SER A 41 -7.33 -0.54 -10.25
CA SER A 41 -8.62 -1.19 -10.50
C SER A 41 -8.71 -1.74 -11.92
N CYS A 42 -7.98 -1.15 -12.84
CA CYS A 42 -8.00 -1.48 -14.27
C CYS A 42 -9.36 -1.27 -14.96
N ALA A 43 -10.25 -0.50 -14.37
CA ALA A 43 -11.55 -0.24 -14.96
C ALA A 43 -11.42 0.55 -16.27
N PRO A 44 -12.20 0.24 -17.31
CA PRO A 44 -12.02 0.86 -18.63
C PRO A 44 -12.49 2.32 -18.69
N ILE A 45 -13.52 2.68 -17.93
CA ILE A 45 -14.12 4.02 -17.97
C ILE A 45 -13.65 4.87 -16.81
N GLU A 46 -13.76 4.36 -15.59
CA GLU A 46 -13.35 5.06 -14.37
C GLU A 46 -12.37 4.20 -13.58
N ASP A 47 -11.10 4.49 -13.75
CA ASP A 47 -10.02 3.73 -13.16
C ASP A 47 -9.38 4.45 -11.98
N SER A 48 -8.99 3.69 -10.98
CA SER A 48 -8.34 4.20 -9.76
C SER A 48 -6.96 3.59 -9.59
N LEU A 49 -5.99 4.46 -9.37
CA LEU A 49 -4.62 4.09 -9.05
C LEU A 49 -4.30 4.61 -7.65
N ILE A 50 -4.13 3.69 -6.68
CA ILE A 50 -3.76 4.02 -5.30
C ILE A 50 -2.27 3.73 -5.15
N TYR A 51 -1.50 4.78 -4.91
CA TYR A 51 -0.05 4.70 -4.81
C TYR A 51 0.39 4.48 -3.36
N GLN A 52 1.42 3.67 -3.20
CA GLN A 52 1.94 3.22 -1.92
C GLN A 52 3.40 3.57 -1.77
N ASN A 53 3.81 3.73 -0.53
CA ASN A 53 5.21 3.75 -0.15
C ASN A 53 5.38 2.89 1.10
N VAL A 54 6.47 2.15 1.18
CA VAL A 54 6.77 1.27 2.32
C VAL A 54 6.83 2.02 3.65
N GLU A 55 7.12 3.32 3.60
CA GLU A 55 7.22 4.21 4.77
C GLU A 55 5.88 4.87 5.16
N PHE A 56 4.78 4.58 4.46
CA PHE A 56 3.48 5.19 4.76
C PHE A 56 2.86 4.57 6.01
N VAL A 57 3.30 5.07 7.15
CA VAL A 57 2.79 4.71 8.47
C VAL A 57 2.30 5.96 9.18
N MET A 58 1.12 5.90 9.77
CA MET A 58 0.44 7.03 10.40
C MET A 58 0.35 6.86 11.91
N PRO A 59 0.59 7.90 12.69
CA PRO A 59 0.45 7.85 14.14
C PRO A 59 -0.98 7.45 14.56
N SER A 60 -1.10 6.79 15.70
CA SER A 60 -2.37 6.52 16.36
C SER A 60 -2.66 7.53 17.45
N GLU A 61 -3.92 7.67 17.86
CA GLU A 61 -4.31 8.57 18.97
C GLU A 61 -3.67 8.18 20.30
N GLU A 62 -3.36 6.90 20.48
CA GLU A 62 -2.73 6.43 21.69
C GLU A 62 -1.22 6.62 21.58
N PRO A 63 -0.60 7.30 22.54
CA PRO A 63 0.83 7.54 22.51
C PRO A 63 1.61 6.21 22.58
N ARG A 64 2.75 6.18 21.93
CA ARG A 64 3.67 5.06 22.00
C ARG A 64 4.51 5.21 23.27
N HIS A 65 4.27 4.34 24.25
CA HIS A 65 5.01 4.33 25.50
C HIS A 65 6.20 3.37 25.43
N VAL A 66 7.21 3.65 26.25
CA VAL A 66 8.26 2.68 26.55
C VAL A 66 7.60 1.43 27.16
N PRO A 67 8.04 0.21 26.81
CA PRO A 67 7.52 -1.02 27.41
C PRO A 67 7.51 -0.94 28.93
N TYR A 68 6.52 -1.54 29.57
CA TYR A 68 6.47 -1.59 31.01
C TYR A 68 7.59 -2.42 31.59
N ASP A 69 8.13 -1.98 32.70
CA ASP A 69 8.90 -2.85 33.58
C ASP A 69 7.92 -3.76 34.33
N VAL A 70 7.79 -4.98 33.87
CA VAL A 70 6.98 -6.03 34.51
C VAL A 70 7.85 -6.97 35.36
N THR A 71 9.14 -6.71 35.46
CA THR A 71 10.10 -7.60 36.18
C THR A 71 9.64 -7.85 37.61
N ALA A 72 9.17 -6.82 38.32
CA ALA A 72 8.68 -6.94 39.68
C ALA A 72 7.39 -7.78 39.80
N GLN A 73 6.63 -7.96 38.75
CA GLN A 73 5.36 -8.68 38.71
C GLN A 73 5.50 -10.11 38.15
N LEU A 74 6.69 -10.52 37.71
CA LEU A 74 6.92 -11.81 37.06
C LEU A 74 6.57 -13.02 37.92
N ASP A 75 6.89 -12.99 39.20
CA ASP A 75 6.60 -14.12 40.09
C ASP A 75 5.11 -14.24 40.36
N GLU A 76 4.40 -13.14 40.52
CA GLU A 76 2.93 -13.11 40.61
C GLU A 76 2.30 -13.64 39.35
N ALA A 77 2.73 -13.18 38.18
CA ALA A 77 2.27 -13.65 36.88
C ALA A 77 2.47 -15.17 36.69
N ARG A 78 3.64 -15.69 37.09
CA ARG A 78 3.94 -17.14 37.04
C ARG A 78 3.04 -17.94 37.98
N GLN A 79 2.78 -17.45 39.20
CA GLN A 79 1.86 -18.11 40.11
C GLN A 79 0.42 -18.11 39.60
N SER A 80 -0.03 -17.03 38.98
CA SER A 80 -1.32 -16.95 38.32
C SER A 80 -1.47 -18.05 37.26
N VAL A 81 -0.48 -18.18 36.37
CA VAL A 81 -0.48 -19.25 35.33
C VAL A 81 -0.50 -20.65 35.97
N ILE A 82 0.30 -20.89 37.01
CA ILE A 82 0.35 -22.17 37.72
C ILE A 82 -1.01 -22.50 38.37
N ASN A 83 -1.68 -21.49 38.89
CA ASN A 83 -2.96 -21.64 39.58
C ASN A 83 -4.17 -21.62 38.62
N PHE A 84 -3.95 -21.49 37.30
CA PHE A 84 -5.00 -21.30 36.29
C PHE A 84 -5.91 -20.10 36.59
N ASP A 85 -5.30 -19.02 37.12
CA ASP A 85 -5.99 -17.78 37.40
C ASP A 85 -5.98 -16.88 36.17
N ASP A 86 -7.12 -16.81 35.46
CA ASP A 86 -7.31 -15.99 34.25
C ASP A 86 -7.72 -14.55 34.57
N THR A 87 -7.84 -14.20 35.84
CA THR A 87 -8.20 -12.85 36.28
C THR A 87 -6.99 -11.94 36.49
N TRP A 88 -5.78 -12.50 36.57
CA TRP A 88 -4.57 -11.72 36.77
C TRP A 88 -4.28 -10.83 35.55
N ASN A 89 -3.93 -9.59 35.83
CA ASN A 89 -3.51 -8.60 34.83
C ASN A 89 -2.31 -7.81 35.33
N ILE A 90 -1.53 -7.28 34.38
CA ILE A 90 -0.43 -6.37 34.70
C ILE A 90 -1.00 -5.11 35.37
N HIS A 91 -0.42 -4.73 36.49
CA HIS A 91 -0.80 -3.54 37.23
C HIS A 91 -0.26 -2.27 36.55
N ASP A 92 -0.95 -1.15 36.70
CA ASP A 92 -0.57 0.16 36.18
C ASP A 92 -0.38 0.21 34.64
N ARG A 93 -1.16 -0.57 33.94
CA ARG A 93 -1.09 -0.71 32.51
C ARG A 93 -1.44 0.59 31.77
N LYS A 94 -0.56 1.01 30.87
CA LYS A 94 -0.80 2.09 29.91
C LYS A 94 -1.01 1.49 28.52
N ARG A 95 -1.92 2.04 27.76
CA ARG A 95 -2.12 1.60 26.39
C ARG A 95 -0.99 2.08 25.49
N THR A 96 -0.44 1.17 24.72
CA THR A 96 0.52 1.44 23.66
C THR A 96 0.00 0.82 22.38
N ASN A 97 -0.02 1.58 21.30
CA ASN A 97 -0.61 1.12 20.07
C ASN A 97 0.40 1.19 18.91
N MET A 98 0.28 0.23 17.98
CA MET A 98 1.02 0.29 16.73
C MET A 98 0.48 1.40 15.85
N TYR A 99 1.35 1.97 15.03
CA TYR A 99 0.94 2.86 13.96
C TYR A 99 0.32 2.06 12.81
N CYS A 100 -0.60 2.69 12.09
CA CYS A 100 -1.32 2.06 11.00
C CYS A 100 -0.70 2.40 9.66
N TYR A 101 -0.48 1.39 8.82
CA TYR A 101 -0.18 1.63 7.42
C TYR A 101 -1.42 2.13 6.69
N HIS A 102 -1.22 3.00 5.70
CA HIS A 102 -2.30 3.72 5.05
C HIS A 102 -2.09 3.85 3.53
N PRO A 103 -3.18 4.06 2.76
CA PRO A 103 -3.09 4.40 1.35
C PRO A 103 -2.49 5.80 1.17
N GLY A 104 -1.81 6.02 0.05
CA GLY A 104 -1.19 7.30 -0.24
C GLY A 104 -1.98 8.14 -1.25
N HIS A 105 -1.24 8.77 -2.13
CA HIS A 105 -1.77 9.51 -3.26
C HIS A 105 -2.67 8.61 -4.13
N MET A 106 -3.80 9.13 -4.61
CA MET A 106 -4.74 8.39 -5.44
C MET A 106 -5.15 9.22 -6.65
N ILE A 107 -4.95 8.66 -7.83
CA ILE A 107 -5.38 9.24 -9.09
C ILE A 107 -6.59 8.50 -9.61
N ARG A 108 -7.58 9.26 -10.07
CA ARG A 108 -8.71 8.75 -10.83
C ARG A 108 -8.59 9.18 -12.28
N LEU A 109 -8.65 8.19 -13.16
CA LEU A 109 -8.70 8.37 -14.61
C LEU A 109 -10.13 8.14 -15.05
N THR A 110 -10.73 9.11 -15.74
CA THR A 110 -12.08 8.97 -16.27
C THR A 110 -12.04 9.18 -17.78
N LEU A 111 -12.39 8.15 -18.52
CA LEU A 111 -12.62 8.23 -19.97
C LEU A 111 -13.94 8.96 -20.19
N GLU A 112 -13.91 10.08 -20.90
CA GLU A 112 -15.08 10.93 -21.08
C GLU A 112 -16.06 10.35 -22.12
N GLY A 113 -17.34 10.64 -21.92
CA GLY A 113 -18.42 10.12 -22.74
C GLY A 113 -19.02 8.82 -22.19
N GLU A 114 -19.81 8.17 -23.01
CA GLU A 114 -20.42 6.85 -22.72
C GLU A 114 -19.99 5.85 -23.81
N PRO A 115 -18.70 5.51 -23.91
CA PRO A 115 -18.21 4.64 -24.99
C PRO A 115 -18.73 3.21 -24.82
N ASP A 116 -18.96 2.55 -25.95
CA ASP A 116 -19.23 1.11 -25.98
C ASP A 116 -17.94 0.33 -25.71
N ILE A 117 -17.89 -0.34 -24.57
CA ILE A 117 -16.71 -1.10 -24.12
C ILE A 117 -16.86 -2.58 -24.47
N SER A 118 -15.86 -3.10 -25.17
CA SER A 118 -15.80 -4.53 -25.52
C SER A 118 -14.37 -5.08 -25.48
N GLY A 119 -14.24 -6.40 -25.50
CA GLY A 119 -12.94 -7.08 -25.56
C GLY A 119 -12.03 -6.80 -24.34
N TYR A 120 -12.63 -6.50 -23.21
CA TYR A 120 -11.88 -6.15 -21.98
C TYR A 120 -11.07 -7.34 -21.45
N ARG A 121 -9.82 -7.06 -21.07
CA ARG A 121 -8.94 -7.96 -20.33
C ARG A 121 -7.90 -7.19 -19.55
N ARG A 122 -7.49 -7.73 -18.39
CA ARG A 122 -6.39 -7.23 -17.58
C ARG A 122 -5.48 -8.36 -17.10
N TRP A 123 -4.21 -8.09 -16.94
CA TRP A 123 -3.25 -9.06 -16.39
C TRP A 123 -2.03 -8.37 -15.80
N THR A 124 -1.38 -9.04 -14.86
CA THR A 124 -0.02 -8.68 -14.43
C THR A 124 0.96 -9.65 -15.09
N ASP A 125 1.89 -9.12 -15.86
CA ASP A 125 3.01 -9.89 -16.39
C ASP A 125 4.06 -10.07 -15.28
N TYR A 126 4.19 -11.28 -14.79
CA TYR A 126 5.15 -11.59 -13.72
C TYR A 126 6.61 -11.48 -14.15
N LYS A 127 6.88 -11.48 -15.45
CA LYS A 127 8.24 -11.29 -15.97
C LYS A 127 8.75 -9.86 -15.76
N THR A 128 7.89 -8.88 -15.90
CA THR A 128 8.24 -7.46 -15.85
C THR A 128 7.60 -6.72 -14.66
N GLY A 129 6.65 -7.36 -13.98
CA GLY A 129 5.85 -6.73 -12.95
C GLY A 129 4.91 -5.65 -13.49
N THR A 130 4.56 -5.74 -14.79
CA THR A 130 3.71 -4.76 -15.45
C THR A 130 2.24 -5.17 -15.37
N ILE A 131 1.41 -4.29 -14.87
CA ILE A 131 -0.05 -4.39 -14.97
C ILE A 131 -0.43 -3.93 -16.37
N ASN A 132 -1.24 -4.73 -17.07
CA ASN A 132 -1.72 -4.42 -18.40
C ASN A 132 -3.23 -4.49 -18.45
N THR A 133 -3.83 -3.55 -19.17
CA THR A 133 -5.27 -3.53 -19.46
C THR A 133 -5.47 -3.25 -20.94
N THR A 134 -6.35 -4.00 -21.58
CA THR A 134 -6.76 -3.74 -22.97
C THR A 134 -8.26 -3.84 -23.10
N PHE A 135 -8.82 -3.00 -23.92
CA PHE A 135 -10.24 -3.02 -24.29
C PHE A 135 -10.45 -2.27 -25.62
N LYS A 136 -11.66 -2.35 -26.15
CA LYS A 136 -12.10 -1.49 -27.26
C LYS A 136 -13.08 -0.46 -26.73
N SER A 137 -12.87 0.78 -27.12
CA SER A 137 -13.76 1.92 -26.90
C SER A 137 -14.33 2.36 -28.23
N ASP A 138 -15.63 2.21 -28.44
CA ASP A 138 -16.27 2.46 -29.75
C ASP A 138 -15.54 1.77 -30.92
N GLY A 139 -15.12 0.53 -30.69
CA GLY A 139 -14.39 -0.29 -31.64
C GLY A 139 -12.91 -0.01 -31.81
N ALA A 140 -12.39 1.11 -31.28
CA ALA A 140 -10.96 1.43 -31.28
C ALA A 140 -10.22 0.78 -30.10
N SER A 141 -9.02 0.27 -30.35
CA SER A 141 -8.21 -0.39 -29.32
C SER A 141 -7.62 0.62 -28.36
N VAL A 142 -7.75 0.36 -27.07
CA VAL A 142 -7.09 1.10 -25.98
C VAL A 142 -6.25 0.12 -25.17
N SER A 143 -5.02 0.49 -24.87
CA SER A 143 -4.12 -0.26 -24.02
C SER A 143 -3.57 0.63 -22.91
N LYS A 144 -3.47 0.08 -21.71
CA LYS A 144 -2.82 0.73 -20.57
C LYS A 144 -1.82 -0.23 -19.96
N SER A 145 -0.66 0.29 -19.60
CA SER A 145 0.38 -0.45 -18.90
C SER A 145 0.93 0.36 -17.73
N THR A 146 0.99 -0.27 -16.55
CA THR A 146 1.51 0.35 -15.31
C THR A 146 2.61 -0.52 -14.73
N TYR A 147 3.75 0.06 -14.42
CA TYR A 147 4.86 -0.63 -13.77
C TYR A 147 5.62 0.28 -12.79
N VAL A 148 6.33 -0.33 -11.86
CA VAL A 148 7.19 0.38 -10.91
C VAL A 148 8.65 0.20 -11.35
N SER A 149 9.28 1.28 -11.81
CA SER A 149 10.68 1.25 -12.22
C SER A 149 11.58 0.97 -11.01
N ARG A 150 12.36 -0.12 -11.09
CA ARG A 150 13.36 -0.45 -10.08
C ARG A 150 14.57 0.46 -10.17
N LYS A 151 14.95 0.86 -11.38
CA LYS A 151 16.11 1.71 -11.63
C LYS A 151 15.86 3.16 -11.23
N GLN A 152 14.70 3.70 -11.63
CA GLN A 152 14.37 5.09 -11.38
C GLN A 152 13.55 5.32 -10.11
N ASN A 153 13.01 4.25 -9.51
CA ASN A 153 12.15 4.30 -8.32
C ASN A 153 11.01 5.31 -8.49
N VAL A 154 10.19 5.09 -9.50
CA VAL A 154 8.96 5.83 -9.84
C VAL A 154 7.94 4.86 -10.42
N ILE A 155 6.69 5.26 -10.45
CA ILE A 155 5.60 4.50 -11.06
C ILE A 155 5.26 5.15 -12.40
N ILE A 156 5.20 4.35 -13.45
CA ILE A 156 4.92 4.81 -14.81
C ILE A 156 3.66 4.11 -15.30
N THR A 157 2.67 4.90 -15.74
CA THR A 157 1.47 4.41 -16.41
C THR A 157 1.42 5.00 -17.81
N LYS A 158 1.37 4.14 -18.83
CA LYS A 158 1.27 4.53 -20.24
C LYS A 158 -0.10 4.11 -20.78
N ILE A 159 -0.82 5.01 -21.41
CA ILE A 159 -2.11 4.77 -22.08
C ILE A 159 -1.92 5.09 -23.55
N ILE A 160 -2.24 4.13 -24.41
CA ILE A 160 -2.17 4.27 -25.86
C ILE A 160 -3.53 3.90 -26.45
N SER A 161 -4.03 4.73 -27.32
CA SER A 161 -5.29 4.52 -28.03
C SER A 161 -5.10 4.59 -29.53
N GLU A 162 -5.80 3.74 -30.27
CA GLU A 162 -5.79 3.73 -31.74
C GLU A 162 -6.46 4.97 -32.35
N LYS A 163 -7.39 5.57 -31.61
CA LYS A 163 -8.04 6.84 -31.93
C LYS A 163 -7.93 7.78 -30.76
N SER A 164 -7.99 9.07 -31.03
CA SER A 164 -7.94 10.08 -29.97
C SER A 164 -9.08 9.89 -28.96
N VAL A 165 -8.75 10.02 -27.69
CA VAL A 165 -9.66 9.96 -26.55
C VAL A 165 -9.65 11.25 -25.77
N ASN A 166 -10.73 11.49 -25.02
CA ASN A 166 -10.80 12.55 -24.01
C ASN A 166 -10.80 11.89 -22.64
N MET A 167 -9.96 12.39 -21.74
CA MET A 167 -9.80 11.83 -20.41
C MET A 167 -9.64 12.92 -19.35
N SER A 168 -10.28 12.77 -18.21
CA SER A 168 -10.00 13.59 -17.04
C SER A 168 -9.18 12.85 -16.00
N ILE A 169 -8.28 13.59 -15.35
CA ILE A 169 -7.39 13.11 -14.31
C ILE A 169 -7.62 13.94 -13.06
N SER A 170 -8.03 13.30 -11.97
CA SER A 170 -8.32 13.97 -10.71
C SER A 170 -7.73 13.23 -9.51
N ILE A 171 -7.67 13.93 -8.38
CA ILE A 171 -7.33 13.36 -7.07
C ILE A 171 -8.61 13.28 -6.26
N ASP A 172 -8.90 12.11 -5.70
CA ASP A 172 -10.03 11.94 -4.81
C ASP A 172 -9.75 12.52 -3.43
N ASP A 173 -10.80 12.86 -2.71
CA ASP A 173 -10.73 13.27 -1.32
C ASP A 173 -10.39 12.06 -0.45
N PHE A 174 -9.51 12.24 0.54
CA PHE A 174 -9.10 11.14 1.42
C PHE A 174 -10.26 10.55 2.20
N GLU A 175 -11.22 11.38 2.59
CA GLU A 175 -12.43 10.94 3.30
C GLU A 175 -13.37 10.12 2.41
N SER A 176 -13.24 10.23 1.08
CA SER A 176 -14.00 9.44 0.12
C SER A 176 -13.26 8.17 -0.36
N MET A 177 -12.04 7.91 0.11
CA MET A 177 -11.36 6.65 -0.16
C MET A 177 -12.11 5.46 0.45
N PRO A 178 -12.00 4.27 -0.15
CA PRO A 178 -12.57 3.07 0.41
C PRO A 178 -12.20 2.88 1.88
N LYS A 179 -13.16 2.42 2.68
CA LYS A 179 -12.98 2.09 4.09
C LYS A 179 -13.32 0.63 4.30
N PHE A 180 -12.60 -0.06 5.15
CA PHE A 180 -12.95 -1.40 5.55
C PHE A 180 -14.32 -1.39 6.21
N GLY A 181 -15.19 -2.30 5.75
CA GLY A 181 -16.58 -2.36 6.20
C GLY A 181 -16.69 -2.18 7.71
N VAL A 182 -17.67 -1.42 8.11
CA VAL A 182 -17.93 -0.92 9.46
C VAL A 182 -17.30 -1.82 10.51
N GLN A 183 -16.11 -1.50 10.94
CA GLN A 183 -15.60 -2.07 12.18
C GLN A 183 -16.53 -1.56 13.26
N LYS A 184 -17.35 -2.47 13.78
CA LYS A 184 -18.32 -2.22 14.86
C LYS A 184 -17.66 -1.67 16.13
N ASN A 185 -16.37 -1.55 16.15
CA ASN A 185 -15.56 -1.16 17.30
C ASN A 185 -14.99 0.22 17.04
N ASN A 186 -15.71 1.28 17.24
CA ASN A 186 -15.30 2.67 17.49
C ASN A 186 -13.80 3.02 17.33
N ILE A 187 -13.10 2.40 16.36
CA ILE A 187 -11.73 2.78 16.05
C ILE A 187 -11.82 4.12 15.36
N PRO A 188 -11.20 5.17 15.90
CA PRO A 188 -11.20 6.49 15.27
C PRO A 188 -10.72 6.35 13.82
N ALA A 189 -11.43 6.98 12.91
CA ALA A 189 -11.00 7.06 11.53
C ALA A 189 -9.78 8.00 11.47
N PRO A 190 -8.56 7.48 11.28
CA PRO A 190 -7.35 8.30 11.40
C PRO A 190 -7.30 9.44 10.39
N GLU A 191 -7.91 9.25 9.22
CA GLU A 191 -8.04 10.29 8.20
C GLU A 191 -8.78 11.55 8.68
N ARG A 192 -9.56 11.47 9.75
CA ARG A 192 -10.35 12.61 10.27
C ARG A 192 -9.50 13.71 10.88
N ASN A 193 -8.28 13.42 11.26
CA ASN A 193 -7.38 14.35 11.93
C ASN A 193 -6.16 14.73 11.06
N MET A 194 -6.06 14.21 9.84
CA MET A 194 -5.08 14.69 8.87
C MET A 194 -5.48 16.07 8.32
N LEU A 195 -4.50 16.84 7.92
CA LEU A 195 -4.73 17.99 7.05
C LEU A 195 -4.09 17.75 5.70
N TYR A 196 -4.78 18.06 4.61
CA TYR A 196 -4.21 17.89 3.28
C TYR A 196 -4.63 18.98 2.31
N SER A 197 -3.80 19.16 1.30
CA SER A 197 -4.04 20.04 0.17
C SER A 197 -3.69 19.34 -1.14
N ARG A 198 -4.43 19.69 -2.18
CA ARG A 198 -4.25 19.23 -3.57
C ARG A 198 -3.86 20.40 -4.43
N PHE A 199 -2.97 20.17 -5.38
CA PHE A 199 -2.48 21.25 -6.24
C PHE A 199 -2.23 20.80 -7.67
N VAL A 200 -2.17 21.78 -8.57
CA VAL A 200 -1.64 21.61 -9.92
C VAL A 200 -0.53 22.63 -10.14
N ARG A 201 0.59 22.19 -10.71
CA ARG A 201 1.71 23.04 -11.16
C ARG A 201 2.10 22.63 -12.58
N GLY A 202 1.62 23.38 -13.58
CA GLY A 202 1.79 23.01 -14.99
C GLY A 202 1.12 21.69 -15.33
N ASN A 203 1.91 20.70 -15.72
CA ASN A 203 1.45 19.34 -16.03
C ASN A 203 1.62 18.36 -14.86
N ILE A 204 1.75 18.85 -13.66
CA ILE A 204 1.88 18.06 -12.44
C ILE A 204 0.67 18.27 -11.55
N ILE A 205 0.01 17.17 -11.15
CA ILE A 205 -1.03 17.16 -10.13
C ILE A 205 -0.48 16.46 -8.88
N GLY A 206 -0.82 16.95 -7.69
CA GLY A 206 -0.24 16.42 -6.48
C GLY A 206 -1.04 16.68 -5.23
N THR A 207 -0.62 16.01 -4.16
CA THR A 207 -1.17 16.09 -2.81
C THR A 207 -0.05 16.23 -1.81
N VAL A 208 -0.26 17.02 -0.77
CA VAL A 208 0.58 17.06 0.44
C VAL A 208 -0.30 16.90 1.65
N VAL A 209 0.14 16.06 2.59
CA VAL A 209 -0.65 15.63 3.75
C VAL A 209 0.20 15.77 5.00
N HIS A 210 -0.35 16.42 6.01
CA HIS A 210 0.19 16.46 7.37
C HIS A 210 -0.51 15.41 8.23
N TYR A 211 0.27 14.60 8.94
CA TYR A 211 -0.27 13.62 9.89
C TYR A 211 -0.96 14.30 11.08
N PRO A 212 -1.85 13.58 11.77
CA PRO A 212 -2.44 14.08 13.01
C PRO A 212 -1.38 14.38 14.06
N GLU A 213 -1.56 15.46 14.79
CA GLU A 213 -0.74 15.83 15.94
C GLU A 213 -1.24 15.11 17.20
N TYR A 214 -0.83 13.85 17.35
CA TYR A 214 -1.16 13.08 18.55
C TYR A 214 -0.05 13.22 19.59
N GLU A 215 -0.44 13.46 20.83
CA GLU A 215 0.50 13.61 21.94
C GLU A 215 1.40 12.38 22.10
N GLY A 216 2.71 12.61 22.21
CA GLY A 216 3.71 11.55 22.34
C GLY A 216 4.02 10.77 21.07
N SER A 217 3.44 11.14 19.93
CA SER A 217 3.78 10.55 18.64
C SER A 217 5.10 11.09 18.09
N GLU A 218 5.99 10.18 17.68
CA GLU A 218 7.22 10.51 16.97
C GLU A 218 6.95 11.07 15.56
N LEU A 219 5.74 10.88 15.03
CA LEU A 219 5.31 11.33 13.71
C LEU A 219 4.34 12.52 13.77
N ALA A 220 4.18 13.20 14.91
CA ALA A 220 3.24 14.32 15.08
C ALA A 220 3.51 15.49 14.15
N LYS A 221 4.74 15.67 13.68
CA LYS A 221 5.13 16.67 12.68
C LYS A 221 5.30 16.09 11.28
N GLY A 222 5.07 14.80 11.13
CA GLY A 222 5.30 14.08 9.89
C GLY A 222 4.18 14.26 8.87
N GLY A 223 4.45 13.72 7.69
CA GLY A 223 3.48 13.71 6.62
C GLY A 223 4.02 13.09 5.35
N PHE A 224 3.25 13.15 4.30
CA PHE A 224 3.65 12.60 3.01
C PHE A 224 3.20 13.50 1.84
N ALA A 225 3.79 13.25 0.69
CA ALA A 225 3.38 13.85 -0.56
C ALA A 225 3.34 12.82 -1.68
N GLY A 226 2.45 13.04 -2.63
CA GLY A 226 2.40 12.31 -3.88
C GLY A 226 2.24 13.28 -5.04
N VAL A 227 2.97 13.07 -6.12
CA VAL A 227 2.86 13.88 -7.33
C VAL A 227 2.81 12.98 -8.56
N THR A 228 2.01 13.38 -9.52
CA THR A 228 1.89 12.74 -10.83
C THR A 228 2.13 13.78 -11.92
N ARG A 229 3.19 13.59 -12.70
CA ARG A 229 3.47 14.34 -13.93
C ARG A 229 2.76 13.68 -15.08
N ILE A 230 2.13 14.51 -15.92
CA ILE A 230 1.34 14.06 -17.06
C ILE A 230 2.04 14.53 -18.35
N LEU A 231 2.26 13.60 -19.26
CA LEU A 231 2.74 13.86 -20.61
C LEU A 231 1.70 13.34 -21.60
N THR A 232 1.38 14.10 -22.62
CA THR A 232 0.38 13.73 -23.64
C THR A 232 0.68 14.44 -24.95
N ASP A 233 0.22 13.84 -26.04
CA ASP A 233 0.17 14.44 -27.37
C ASP A 233 -1.12 15.24 -27.61
N GLY A 234 -2.10 15.15 -26.71
CA GLY A 234 -3.34 15.90 -26.75
C GLY A 234 -3.27 17.28 -26.09
N ASP A 235 -4.40 17.99 -26.17
CA ASP A 235 -4.57 19.28 -25.50
C ASP A 235 -4.84 19.10 -24.01
N MET A 236 -4.13 19.82 -23.16
CA MET A 236 -4.31 19.75 -21.71
C MET A 236 -4.87 21.04 -21.12
N ARG A 237 -5.91 20.93 -20.31
CA ARG A 237 -6.54 22.08 -19.61
C ARG A 237 -6.77 21.75 -18.15
N VAL A 238 -6.49 22.71 -17.28
CA VAL A 238 -6.79 22.61 -15.85
C VAL A 238 -8.19 23.19 -15.58
N SER A 239 -8.97 22.43 -14.85
CA SER A 239 -10.25 22.86 -14.30
C SER A 239 -10.32 22.48 -12.81
N SER A 240 -11.44 22.71 -12.16
CA SER A 240 -11.66 22.31 -10.78
C SER A 240 -13.09 21.77 -10.60
N LYS A 241 -13.25 20.86 -9.65
CA LYS A 241 -14.54 20.39 -9.14
C LYS A 241 -14.69 20.75 -7.66
N PRO A 242 -15.90 20.94 -7.13
CA PRO A 242 -16.10 21.08 -5.68
C PRO A 242 -15.51 19.87 -4.94
N LYS A 243 -14.97 20.10 -3.75
CA LYS A 243 -14.60 18.99 -2.87
C LYS A 243 -15.84 18.24 -2.41
N ASP A 244 -15.67 16.98 -2.01
CA ASP A 244 -16.73 16.23 -1.33
C ASP A 244 -17.13 16.97 -0.04
N SER A 245 -18.42 17.07 0.23
CA SER A 245 -18.94 17.73 1.45
C SER A 245 -18.44 17.07 2.74
N ARG A 246 -17.99 15.82 2.67
CA ARG A 246 -17.36 15.06 3.76
C ARG A 246 -15.88 15.36 3.94
N ALA A 247 -15.24 16.02 2.98
CA ALA A 247 -13.81 16.31 2.98
C ALA A 247 -13.47 17.52 3.88
N TYR A 248 -13.79 17.41 5.16
CA TYR A 248 -13.61 18.50 6.13
C TYR A 248 -12.15 18.73 6.53
N THR A 249 -11.27 17.76 6.34
CA THR A 249 -9.82 17.90 6.60
C THR A 249 -9.05 18.43 5.38
N CYS A 250 -9.68 18.48 4.21
CA CYS A 250 -9.14 19.13 3.03
C CYS A 250 -9.14 20.65 3.19
N ILE A 251 -7.98 21.25 2.97
CA ILE A 251 -7.82 22.73 3.07
C ILE A 251 -8.45 23.43 1.87
N ASP A 252 -8.34 22.81 0.68
CA ASP A 252 -8.85 23.41 -0.55
C ASP A 252 -10.37 23.26 -0.66
N GLU A 253 -11.06 24.32 -1.12
CA GLU A 253 -12.50 24.27 -1.39
C GLU A 253 -12.85 23.55 -2.69
N THR A 254 -11.86 23.41 -3.58
CA THR A 254 -12.04 22.73 -4.87
C THR A 254 -10.91 21.73 -5.13
N ALA A 255 -11.24 20.64 -5.80
CA ALA A 255 -10.26 19.69 -6.29
C ALA A 255 -9.79 20.06 -7.70
N PRO A 256 -8.50 20.07 -7.98
CA PRO A 256 -8.01 20.26 -9.34
C PRO A 256 -8.34 19.06 -10.21
N VAL A 257 -8.63 19.33 -11.48
CA VAL A 257 -8.86 18.34 -12.52
C VAL A 257 -8.04 18.72 -13.75
N ILE A 258 -7.29 17.78 -14.31
CA ILE A 258 -6.61 17.96 -15.58
C ILE A 258 -7.45 17.23 -16.64
N ASN A 259 -7.96 18.00 -17.62
CA ASN A 259 -8.71 17.45 -18.75
C ASN A 259 -7.78 17.38 -19.95
N ILE A 260 -7.74 16.22 -20.57
CA ILE A 260 -6.96 15.93 -21.78
C ILE A 260 -7.95 15.69 -22.89
N SER A 261 -7.76 16.35 -24.03
CA SER A 261 -8.61 16.19 -25.21
C SER A 261 -7.77 15.78 -26.41
N HIS A 262 -8.34 14.94 -27.27
CA HIS A 262 -7.72 14.49 -28.53
C HIS A 262 -6.37 13.77 -28.36
N ALA A 263 -6.18 13.01 -27.29
CA ALA A 263 -4.94 12.30 -27.05
C ALA A 263 -4.96 10.86 -27.60
N GLU A 264 -3.90 10.46 -28.27
CA GLU A 264 -3.61 9.06 -28.61
C GLU A 264 -2.62 8.45 -27.61
N SER A 265 -1.87 9.29 -26.90
CA SER A 265 -0.87 8.87 -25.90
C SER A 265 -0.93 9.72 -24.63
N ILE A 266 -1.02 9.06 -23.47
CA ILE A 266 -0.94 9.70 -22.17
C ILE A 266 0.02 8.90 -21.31
N THR A 267 1.00 9.58 -20.71
CA THR A 267 1.94 8.96 -19.76
C THR A 267 1.85 9.67 -18.42
N LEU A 268 1.65 8.91 -17.36
CA LEU A 268 1.69 9.36 -15.97
C LEU A 268 2.99 8.90 -15.36
N ILE A 269 3.70 9.79 -14.67
CA ILE A 269 4.90 9.50 -13.89
C ILE A 269 4.62 9.92 -12.47
N THR A 270 4.49 8.93 -11.57
CA THR A 270 4.11 9.17 -10.19
C THR A 270 5.25 8.84 -9.24
N TYR A 271 5.42 9.70 -8.25
CA TYR A 271 6.34 9.47 -7.14
C TYR A 271 5.67 9.91 -5.84
N THR A 272 5.88 9.11 -4.80
CA THR A 272 5.42 9.39 -3.44
C THR A 272 6.57 9.32 -2.48
N ASP A 273 6.56 10.19 -1.48
CA ASP A 273 7.58 10.20 -0.43
C ASP A 273 6.99 10.73 0.88
N TRP A 274 7.70 10.55 1.98
CA TRP A 274 7.29 10.94 3.31
C TRP A 274 8.40 11.69 4.05
N THR A 275 8.05 12.30 5.17
CA THR A 275 8.97 12.94 6.10
C THR A 275 8.43 12.83 7.52
N ASP A 276 9.32 12.77 8.48
CA ASP A 276 9.03 12.87 9.92
C ASP A 276 8.84 14.32 10.38
N ASP A 277 9.25 15.30 9.55
CA ASP A 277 9.10 16.72 9.85
C ASP A 277 8.57 17.49 8.61
N LEU A 278 7.29 17.78 8.62
CA LEU A 278 6.60 18.68 7.67
C LEU A 278 6.35 20.07 8.28
N GLY A 279 6.71 20.28 9.53
CA GLY A 279 6.46 21.47 10.34
C GLY A 279 5.33 21.27 11.34
N GLU A 280 4.94 22.35 12.02
CA GLU A 280 3.87 22.31 13.03
C GLU A 280 2.50 22.12 12.36
N TYR A 281 1.67 21.25 12.92
CA TYR A 281 0.32 20.97 12.44
C TYR A 281 -0.56 22.22 12.37
N CYS A 282 -0.50 23.08 13.40
CA CYS A 282 -1.28 24.29 13.46
C CYS A 282 -0.90 25.33 12.37
N GLU A 283 0.35 25.30 11.87
CA GLU A 283 0.84 26.21 10.83
C GLU A 283 0.60 25.69 9.42
N PHE A 284 0.31 24.38 9.26
CA PHE A 284 0.19 23.76 7.95
C PHE A 284 -0.87 24.44 7.07
N ARG A 285 -2.03 24.76 7.64
CA ARG A 285 -3.12 25.44 6.91
C ARG A 285 -2.70 26.83 6.43
N ASP A 286 -1.99 27.59 7.25
CA ASP A 286 -1.55 28.94 6.90
C ASP A 286 -0.48 28.89 5.82
N ARG A 287 0.44 27.94 5.88
CA ARG A 287 1.44 27.71 4.84
C ARG A 287 0.81 27.35 3.50
N VAL A 288 -0.20 26.46 3.49
CA VAL A 288 -0.94 26.13 2.27
C VAL A 288 -1.65 27.35 1.70
N ASN A 289 -2.37 28.11 2.53
CA ASN A 289 -3.08 29.32 2.13
C ASN A 289 -2.11 30.42 1.65
N GLY A 290 -0.93 30.53 2.26
CA GLY A 290 0.16 31.41 1.85
C GLY A 290 0.85 30.98 0.55
N LYS A 291 0.51 29.77 0.04
CA LYS A 291 1.16 29.13 -1.12
C LYS A 291 2.65 28.86 -0.89
N ASP A 292 3.00 28.59 0.34
CA ASP A 292 4.36 28.17 0.68
C ASP A 292 4.70 26.85 0.00
N THR A 293 5.97 26.70 -0.32
CA THR A 293 6.47 25.40 -0.82
C THR A 293 6.83 24.49 0.34
N PHE A 294 6.62 23.19 0.14
CA PHE A 294 7.11 22.14 1.03
C PHE A 294 8.29 21.45 0.38
N ALA A 295 9.40 21.36 1.08
CA ALA A 295 10.61 20.70 0.57
C ALA A 295 10.33 19.26 0.08
N LEU A 296 9.42 18.55 0.75
CA LEU A 296 8.98 17.23 0.36
C LEU A 296 8.28 17.23 -1.02
N VAL A 297 7.40 18.22 -1.26
CA VAL A 297 6.71 18.39 -2.55
C VAL A 297 7.72 18.70 -3.66
N ASP A 298 8.65 19.63 -3.40
CA ASP A 298 9.67 20.01 -4.39
C ASP A 298 10.60 18.82 -4.71
N LYS A 299 10.96 18.00 -3.71
CA LYS A 299 11.68 16.73 -3.89
C LYS A 299 10.92 15.78 -4.83
N CYS A 300 9.62 15.59 -4.59
CA CYS A 300 8.78 14.74 -5.43
C CYS A 300 8.66 15.28 -6.87
N ILE A 301 8.46 16.59 -7.04
CA ILE A 301 8.39 17.24 -8.36
C ILE A 301 9.71 17.08 -9.11
N ASN A 302 10.85 17.33 -8.46
CA ASN A 302 12.17 17.16 -9.07
C ASN A 302 12.38 15.70 -9.50
N LYS A 303 11.91 14.75 -8.72
CA LYS A 303 12.00 13.32 -9.03
C LYS A 303 11.24 12.98 -10.31
N VAL A 304 9.96 13.33 -10.42
CA VAL A 304 9.17 13.02 -11.63
C VAL A 304 9.65 13.77 -12.88
N ASN A 305 10.27 14.94 -12.70
CA ASN A 305 10.85 15.71 -13.80
C ASN A 305 12.16 15.13 -14.34
N SER A 306 12.91 14.38 -13.52
CA SER A 306 14.20 13.78 -13.89
C SER A 306 14.07 12.39 -14.55
N VAL A 307 12.86 11.89 -14.74
CA VAL A 307 12.61 10.52 -15.22
C VAL A 307 12.85 10.40 -16.71
N ASP A 308 13.62 9.39 -17.10
CA ASP A 308 13.75 8.95 -18.49
C ASP A 308 12.54 8.07 -18.86
N ILE A 309 11.65 8.59 -19.68
CA ILE A 309 10.42 7.91 -20.12
C ILE A 309 10.66 6.82 -21.19
N THR A 310 11.88 6.75 -21.72
CA THR A 310 12.26 5.72 -22.72
C THR A 310 12.66 4.41 -22.05
N GLU A 311 12.83 4.40 -20.73
CA GLU A 311 13.12 3.19 -19.97
C GLU A 311 11.96 2.20 -20.08
N GLU A 312 12.29 0.98 -20.49
CA GLU A 312 11.36 -0.15 -20.47
C GLU A 312 11.41 -0.90 -19.14
N PRO A 313 10.33 -1.59 -18.76
CA PRO A 313 10.30 -2.40 -17.55
C PRO A 313 11.45 -3.43 -17.54
N VAL A 314 12.19 -3.47 -16.45
CA VAL A 314 13.29 -4.43 -16.28
C VAL A 314 12.71 -5.84 -16.10
N SER A 315 13.31 -6.82 -16.76
CA SER A 315 12.93 -8.22 -16.52
C SER A 315 13.19 -8.61 -15.06
N LEU A 316 12.17 -9.18 -14.42
CA LEU A 316 12.25 -9.81 -13.10
C LEU A 316 12.63 -11.29 -13.22
N GLU A 317 13.03 -11.75 -14.40
CA GLU A 317 13.54 -13.11 -14.57
C GLU A 317 14.74 -13.32 -13.66
N HIS A 318 14.57 -14.16 -12.71
CA HIS A 318 15.62 -14.59 -11.80
C HIS A 318 16.26 -15.86 -12.32
N LYS A 319 17.48 -16.10 -11.90
CA LYS A 319 18.17 -17.40 -12.05
C LYS A 319 17.52 -18.45 -11.11
N ASN A 320 16.19 -18.52 -11.11
CA ASN A 320 15.40 -19.18 -10.10
C ASN A 320 14.96 -20.57 -10.55
N ILE A 321 14.45 -21.30 -9.58
CA ILE A 321 13.80 -22.58 -9.82
C ILE A 321 12.55 -22.33 -10.67
N GLU A 322 12.55 -22.86 -11.88
CA GLU A 322 11.33 -22.97 -12.68
C GLU A 322 10.50 -24.14 -12.19
N LEU A 323 9.24 -23.87 -11.85
CA LEU A 323 8.27 -24.91 -11.55
C LEU A 323 7.50 -25.23 -12.84
N LYS A 324 7.64 -26.48 -13.32
CA LYS A 324 6.88 -27.04 -14.46
C LYS A 324 6.33 -28.38 -14.03
N LEU A 325 5.03 -28.47 -13.80
CA LEU A 325 4.39 -29.70 -13.33
C LEU A 325 3.78 -30.52 -14.46
N ASP A 326 3.36 -29.91 -15.55
CA ASP A 326 2.66 -30.61 -16.64
C ASP A 326 3.01 -30.13 -18.05
N GLY A 327 4.10 -29.45 -18.26
CA GLY A 327 4.57 -29.07 -19.61
C GLY A 327 3.62 -28.21 -20.45
N GLY A 328 2.43 -27.92 -19.93
CA GLY A 328 1.40 -27.13 -20.58
C GLY A 328 1.55 -25.64 -20.31
N TYR A 329 1.25 -24.83 -21.32
CA TYR A 329 1.20 -23.38 -21.20
C TYR A 329 -0.25 -22.95 -20.93
N PHE A 330 -0.48 -22.34 -19.75
CA PHE A 330 -1.80 -21.85 -19.33
C PHE A 330 -1.85 -20.31 -19.25
N GLY A 331 -0.95 -19.62 -19.88
CA GLY A 331 -0.84 -18.17 -19.81
C GLY A 331 -2.06 -17.39 -20.33
N GLU A 332 -2.99 -18.04 -21.00
CA GLU A 332 -4.18 -17.42 -21.57
C GLU A 332 -5.49 -17.73 -20.81
N SER A 333 -5.45 -18.65 -19.84
CA SER A 333 -6.64 -18.94 -19.03
C SER A 333 -6.84 -17.90 -17.95
N ALA A 334 -8.03 -17.32 -17.87
CA ALA A 334 -8.40 -16.41 -16.81
C ALA A 334 -8.36 -17.11 -15.45
N ASN A 335 -8.03 -16.37 -14.38
CA ASN A 335 -8.01 -16.91 -13.03
C ASN A 335 -9.36 -17.53 -12.65
N GLU A 336 -10.45 -16.87 -13.04
CA GLU A 336 -11.82 -17.34 -12.79
C GLU A 336 -12.10 -18.67 -13.46
N GLU A 337 -11.62 -18.83 -14.69
CA GLU A 337 -11.78 -20.08 -15.46
C GLU A 337 -11.03 -21.25 -14.80
N LEU A 338 -9.80 -21.01 -14.34
CA LEU A 338 -9.02 -22.02 -13.64
C LEU A 338 -9.64 -22.41 -12.29
N LEU A 339 -10.15 -21.43 -11.54
CA LEU A 339 -10.82 -21.69 -10.28
C LEU A 339 -12.14 -22.45 -10.46
N ASP A 340 -12.89 -22.15 -11.53
CA ASP A 340 -14.12 -22.88 -11.83
C ASP A 340 -13.85 -24.32 -12.28
N LEU A 341 -12.79 -24.56 -13.02
CA LEU A 341 -12.33 -25.91 -13.34
C LEU A 341 -11.92 -26.68 -12.09
N GLN A 342 -11.15 -26.06 -11.19
CA GLN A 342 -10.68 -26.68 -9.96
C GLN A 342 -11.83 -27.14 -9.03
N LYS A 343 -12.97 -26.46 -9.03
CA LYS A 343 -14.13 -26.85 -8.21
C LYS A 343 -14.65 -28.28 -8.49
N ASN A 344 -14.41 -28.77 -9.70
CA ASN A 344 -14.85 -30.09 -10.14
C ASN A 344 -13.77 -31.18 -10.02
N GLU A 345 -12.56 -30.79 -9.58
CA GLU A 345 -11.44 -31.70 -9.41
C GLU A 345 -11.18 -31.97 -7.93
N TYR A 346 -10.92 -33.22 -7.58
CA TYR A 346 -10.57 -33.65 -6.22
C TYR A 346 -9.13 -33.22 -5.87
N ASP A 347 -8.21 -33.46 -6.79
CA ASP A 347 -6.80 -33.10 -6.63
C ASP A 347 -6.54 -31.67 -7.14
N ILE A 348 -5.53 -31.00 -6.56
CA ILE A 348 -5.14 -29.67 -7.03
C ILE A 348 -4.58 -29.77 -8.44
N MET A 349 -5.17 -29.01 -9.37
CA MET A 349 -4.72 -28.96 -10.75
C MET A 349 -3.27 -28.46 -10.84
N PRO A 350 -2.36 -29.16 -11.54
CA PRO A 350 -0.96 -28.73 -11.70
C PRO A 350 -0.80 -27.30 -12.16
N HIS A 351 -1.64 -26.84 -13.10
CA HIS A 351 -1.62 -25.49 -13.62
C HIS A 351 -1.98 -24.40 -12.59
N LEU A 352 -2.96 -24.69 -11.72
CA LEU A 352 -3.32 -23.79 -10.64
C LEU A 352 -2.15 -23.70 -9.66
N LEU A 353 -1.48 -24.81 -9.39
CA LEU A 353 -0.33 -24.86 -8.49
C LEU A 353 0.86 -24.07 -9.05
N GLU A 354 1.17 -24.22 -10.35
CA GLU A 354 2.18 -23.41 -11.02
C GLU A 354 1.85 -21.92 -10.95
N LYS A 355 0.59 -21.56 -11.22
CA LYS A 355 0.14 -20.18 -11.17
C LYS A 355 0.25 -19.57 -9.77
N LEU A 356 -0.12 -20.33 -8.74
CA LEU A 356 0.04 -19.93 -7.33
C LEU A 356 1.50 -19.71 -6.97
N TYR A 357 2.40 -20.60 -7.42
CA TYR A 357 3.85 -20.47 -7.21
C TYR A 357 4.38 -19.16 -7.80
N TYR A 358 4.10 -18.89 -9.08
CA TYR A 358 4.58 -17.67 -9.73
C TYR A 358 3.92 -16.40 -9.21
N ASN A 359 2.67 -16.48 -8.78
CA ASN A 359 2.00 -15.38 -8.10
C ASN A 359 2.68 -15.05 -6.76
N GLY A 360 2.99 -16.07 -5.96
CA GLY A 360 3.73 -15.91 -4.70
C GLY A 360 5.13 -15.33 -4.92
N LEU A 361 5.86 -15.85 -5.91
CA LEU A 361 7.17 -15.37 -6.30
C LEU A 361 7.13 -13.89 -6.70
N TYR A 362 6.20 -13.52 -7.58
CA TYR A 362 5.98 -12.14 -7.98
C TYR A 362 5.60 -11.24 -6.81
N GLY A 363 4.66 -11.68 -5.97
CA GLY A 363 4.22 -10.94 -4.78
C GLY A 363 5.40 -10.59 -3.88
N MET A 364 6.27 -11.55 -3.60
CA MET A 364 7.49 -11.32 -2.81
C MET A 364 8.45 -10.34 -3.47
N GLN A 365 8.68 -10.46 -4.79
CA GLN A 365 9.53 -9.53 -5.53
C GLN A 365 8.99 -8.11 -5.54
N ALA A 366 7.67 -7.96 -5.60
CA ALA A 366 7.02 -6.66 -5.69
C ALA A 366 6.96 -5.94 -4.33
N CYS A 367 6.85 -6.68 -3.21
CA CYS A 367 6.65 -6.07 -1.89
C CYS A 367 7.86 -6.13 -0.95
N ALA A 368 8.90 -6.92 -1.28
CA ALA A 368 10.10 -7.05 -0.46
C ALA A 368 11.34 -6.46 -1.15
N GLY A 369 12.40 -6.23 -0.39
CA GLY A 369 13.68 -5.71 -0.89
C GLY A 369 14.26 -4.61 -0.02
N THR A 370 13.45 -3.69 0.51
CA THR A 370 13.87 -2.69 1.50
C THR A 370 13.53 -3.12 2.92
N THR A 371 12.53 -3.99 3.06
CA THR A 371 12.05 -4.53 4.33
C THR A 371 11.39 -5.89 4.11
N ALA A 372 10.89 -6.54 5.17
CA ALA A 372 10.01 -7.70 5.06
C ALA A 372 8.64 -7.31 4.47
N PRO A 373 7.89 -8.28 3.93
CA PRO A 373 6.49 -8.03 3.58
C PRO A 373 5.63 -7.89 4.85
N ARG A 374 4.65 -6.98 4.81
CA ARG A 374 3.62 -6.81 5.85
C ARG A 374 2.47 -7.80 5.63
N LEU A 375 1.46 -7.81 6.50
CA LEU A 375 0.26 -8.64 6.35
C LEU A 375 -0.43 -8.47 4.98
N SER A 376 -0.51 -7.25 4.47
CA SER A 376 -1.05 -6.94 3.15
C SER A 376 0.03 -6.78 2.06
N GLY A 377 1.25 -7.27 2.28
CA GLY A 377 2.38 -6.98 1.42
C GLY A 377 2.78 -5.51 1.48
N LEU A 378 2.95 -4.87 0.32
CA LEU A 378 3.24 -3.45 0.20
C LEU A 378 1.96 -2.61 0.14
N TRP A 379 0.82 -3.21 -0.20
CA TRP A 379 -0.38 -2.52 -0.67
C TRP A 379 -1.43 -2.36 0.43
N VAL A 380 -1.97 -1.15 0.52
CA VAL A 380 -3.10 -0.78 1.38
C VAL A 380 -4.06 0.06 0.55
N GLY A 381 -5.29 -0.39 0.39
CA GLY A 381 -6.31 0.27 -0.43
C GLY A 381 -7.39 0.99 0.38
N GLU A 382 -7.27 1.00 1.70
CA GLU A 382 -8.25 1.57 2.61
C GLU A 382 -7.62 2.13 3.88
N TRP A 383 -8.34 3.04 4.54
CA TRP A 383 -7.96 3.53 5.87
C TRP A 383 -8.33 2.51 6.95
N ASN A 384 -7.53 2.49 8.01
CA ASN A 384 -7.80 1.69 9.20
C ASN A 384 -7.90 0.17 8.93
N LEU A 385 -6.99 -0.34 8.11
CA LEU A 385 -6.92 -1.75 7.74
C LEU A 385 -6.83 -2.67 8.96
N LEU A 386 -7.47 -3.84 8.86
CA LEU A 386 -7.42 -4.88 9.90
C LEU A 386 -5.97 -5.18 10.29
N TRP A 387 -5.72 -5.25 11.60
CA TRP A 387 -4.38 -5.40 12.18
C TRP A 387 -3.37 -4.36 11.67
N ARG A 388 -3.86 -3.19 11.22
CA ARG A 388 -3.05 -2.04 10.78
C ARG A 388 -2.08 -2.33 9.64
N SER A 389 -2.24 -3.47 8.95
CA SER A 389 -1.28 -4.00 7.96
C SER A 389 0.15 -4.14 8.52
N ALA A 390 0.27 -4.42 9.81
CA ALA A 390 1.55 -4.50 10.51
C ALA A 390 2.36 -5.75 10.14
N TYR A 391 3.57 -5.85 10.66
CA TYR A 391 4.38 -7.06 10.60
C TYR A 391 3.99 -7.96 11.77
N THR A 392 3.42 -9.11 11.47
CA THR A 392 3.04 -10.10 12.48
C THR A 392 4.15 -11.16 12.59
N MET A 393 4.91 -11.07 13.67
CA MET A 393 6.18 -11.80 13.84
C MET A 393 6.00 -13.20 14.39
N ASP A 394 4.83 -13.54 14.92
CA ASP A 394 4.55 -14.87 15.49
C ASP A 394 4.56 -15.98 14.45
N ALA A 395 3.99 -15.75 13.27
CA ALA A 395 3.97 -16.74 12.19
C ALA A 395 3.99 -16.10 10.79
N ASN A 396 3.24 -15.02 10.57
CA ASN A 396 2.96 -14.50 9.23
C ASN A 396 4.23 -14.08 8.50
N VAL A 397 5.07 -13.24 9.09
CA VAL A 397 6.34 -12.83 8.47
C VAL A 397 7.23 -14.04 8.21
N ASN A 398 7.34 -14.96 9.17
CA ASN A 398 8.18 -16.15 9.06
C ASN A 398 7.72 -17.07 7.90
N ILE A 399 6.41 -17.26 7.76
CA ILE A 399 5.84 -18.07 6.66
C ILE A 399 6.04 -17.36 5.33
N GLN A 400 5.78 -16.05 5.25
CA GLN A 400 5.95 -15.26 4.03
C GLN A 400 7.39 -15.31 3.52
N VAL A 401 8.38 -15.23 4.40
CA VAL A 401 9.80 -15.22 4.01
C VAL A 401 10.43 -16.60 3.86
N SER A 402 9.76 -17.65 4.31
CA SER A 402 10.31 -19.03 4.34
C SER A 402 10.79 -19.54 2.99
N GLY A 403 10.11 -19.15 1.91
CA GLY A 403 10.44 -19.55 0.53
C GLY A 403 11.55 -18.74 -0.13
N MET A 404 12.03 -17.63 0.46
CA MET A 404 12.94 -16.68 -0.21
C MET A 404 14.25 -17.34 -0.69
N ASN A 405 14.91 -18.07 0.20
CA ASN A 405 16.20 -18.67 -0.10
C ASN A 405 16.05 -19.80 -1.16
N GLY A 406 15.04 -20.64 -1.01
CA GLY A 406 14.74 -21.72 -1.94
C GLY A 406 14.34 -21.20 -3.33
N SER A 407 13.73 -20.05 -3.41
CA SER A 407 13.32 -19.40 -4.65
C SER A 407 14.39 -18.47 -5.26
N GLY A 408 15.53 -18.29 -4.61
CA GLY A 408 16.59 -17.40 -5.08
C GLY A 408 16.27 -15.90 -4.98
N LEU A 409 15.33 -15.50 -4.12
CA LEU A 409 14.92 -14.10 -3.90
C LEU A 409 15.90 -13.37 -2.96
N TYR A 410 17.15 -13.22 -3.37
CA TYR A 410 18.21 -12.66 -2.52
C TYR A 410 17.93 -11.22 -2.07
N GLU A 411 17.36 -10.37 -2.93
CA GLU A 411 17.02 -9.00 -2.57
C GLU A 411 15.98 -8.94 -1.45
N ALA A 412 14.96 -9.83 -1.54
CA ALA A 412 13.97 -9.96 -0.47
C ALA A 412 14.61 -10.45 0.83
N GLY A 413 15.55 -11.40 0.76
CA GLY A 413 16.32 -11.87 1.89
C GLY A 413 17.14 -10.76 2.55
N VAL A 414 17.80 -9.93 1.76
CA VAL A 414 18.54 -8.75 2.25
C VAL A 414 17.61 -7.76 2.93
N GLY A 415 16.46 -7.46 2.31
CA GLY A 415 15.44 -6.57 2.90
C GLY A 415 14.92 -7.10 4.25
N TYR A 416 14.67 -8.41 4.35
CA TYR A 416 14.28 -9.04 5.61
C TYR A 416 15.37 -8.92 6.68
N MET A 417 16.63 -9.17 6.33
CA MET A 417 17.73 -9.01 7.29
C MET A 417 17.88 -7.58 7.78
N TRP A 418 17.76 -6.58 6.90
CA TRP A 418 17.75 -5.18 7.31
C TRP A 418 16.57 -4.84 8.21
N PHE A 419 15.40 -5.39 7.93
CA PHE A 419 14.23 -5.24 8.80
C PHE A 419 14.53 -5.76 10.23
N ILE A 420 15.06 -6.98 10.35
CA ILE A 420 15.48 -7.56 11.64
C ILE A 420 16.49 -6.68 12.36
N LEU A 421 17.58 -6.29 11.67
CA LEU A 421 18.66 -5.53 12.29
C LEU A 421 18.19 -4.18 12.86
N ARG A 422 17.25 -3.51 12.18
CA ARG A 422 16.70 -2.24 12.67
C ARG A 422 15.86 -2.38 13.94
N GLN A 423 15.26 -3.55 14.17
CA GLN A 423 14.38 -3.80 15.30
C GLN A 423 15.13 -4.25 16.56
N ILE A 424 16.38 -4.72 16.46
CA ILE A 424 17.15 -5.28 17.58
C ILE A 424 17.21 -4.36 18.80
N PRO A 425 17.44 -3.04 18.69
CA PRO A 425 17.47 -2.18 19.86
C PRO A 425 16.20 -2.20 20.70
N ASP A 426 15.03 -2.18 20.05
CA ASP A 426 13.75 -2.29 20.74
C ASP A 426 13.54 -3.68 21.33
N TRP A 427 13.95 -4.75 20.65
CA TRP A 427 13.85 -6.13 21.16
C TRP A 427 14.72 -6.37 22.40
N VAL A 428 15.92 -5.79 22.44
CA VAL A 428 16.77 -5.83 23.64
C VAL A 428 16.11 -5.10 24.81
N ASN A 429 15.53 -3.92 24.53
CA ASN A 429 14.81 -3.16 25.53
C ASN A 429 13.57 -3.92 26.05
N ASN A 430 12.81 -4.56 25.15
CA ASN A 430 11.66 -5.40 25.53
C ASN A 430 12.09 -6.53 26.49
N ALA A 431 13.19 -7.24 26.20
CA ALA A 431 13.69 -8.31 27.05
C ALA A 431 14.10 -7.79 28.44
N ALA A 432 14.75 -6.63 28.50
CA ALA A 432 15.13 -5.99 29.74
C ALA A 432 13.92 -5.59 30.60
N MET A 433 12.90 -4.98 29.96
CA MET A 433 11.72 -4.46 30.66
C MET A 433 10.74 -5.56 31.07
N VAL A 434 10.65 -6.66 30.30
CA VAL A 434 9.72 -7.76 30.63
C VAL A 434 10.34 -8.79 31.54
N TYR A 435 11.58 -9.20 31.29
CA TYR A 435 12.22 -10.31 32.00
C TYR A 435 13.45 -9.92 32.82
N GLY A 436 13.86 -8.65 32.83
CA GLY A 436 15.09 -8.20 33.45
C GLY A 436 16.37 -8.70 32.78
N MET A 437 16.26 -9.19 31.53
CA MET A 437 17.39 -9.78 30.80
C MET A 437 18.08 -8.72 29.93
N LYS A 438 19.38 -8.49 30.19
CA LYS A 438 20.16 -7.47 29.48
C LYS A 438 20.81 -7.97 28.18
N ASP A 439 21.07 -9.28 28.10
CA ASP A 439 21.78 -9.91 26.99
C ASP A 439 20.82 -10.83 26.19
N ALA A 440 19.60 -10.40 26.01
CA ALA A 440 18.56 -11.15 25.34
C ALA A 440 17.75 -10.23 24.43
N VAL A 441 16.99 -10.83 23.51
CA VAL A 441 16.01 -10.16 22.67
C VAL A 441 14.62 -10.73 22.94
N LEU A 442 13.61 -9.89 22.92
CA LEU A 442 12.22 -10.28 23.00
C LEU A 442 11.48 -9.64 21.84
N ILE A 443 11.08 -10.48 20.90
CA ILE A 443 10.39 -10.06 19.67
C ILE A 443 8.89 -9.96 19.97
N PRO A 444 8.23 -8.82 19.74
CA PRO A 444 6.80 -8.70 19.93
C PRO A 444 6.05 -9.49 18.86
N VAL A 445 4.80 -9.88 19.14
CA VAL A 445 3.93 -10.54 18.16
C VAL A 445 3.72 -9.64 16.95
N ASN A 446 3.54 -8.35 17.17
CA ASN A 446 3.31 -7.38 16.12
C ASN A 446 4.25 -6.17 16.23
N THR A 447 4.65 -5.65 15.07
CA THR A 447 5.38 -4.37 14.97
C THR A 447 4.91 -3.59 13.74
N ASP A 448 4.93 -2.28 13.83
CA ASP A 448 4.70 -1.42 12.65
C ASP A 448 5.99 -1.17 11.84
N GLY A 449 7.10 -1.78 12.21
CA GLY A 449 8.37 -1.64 11.50
C GLY A 449 9.10 -0.32 11.75
N HIS A 450 8.41 0.72 12.23
CA HIS A 450 9.02 1.98 12.68
C HIS A 450 9.62 1.79 14.08
N ARG A 451 8.86 1.16 14.98
CA ARG A 451 9.34 0.75 16.31
C ARG A 451 8.83 -0.66 16.60
N ALA A 452 9.66 -1.45 17.25
CA ALA A 452 9.35 -2.81 17.64
C ALA A 452 9.21 -2.97 19.16
N MET A 453 8.75 -1.91 19.82
CA MET A 453 8.37 -1.97 21.23
C MET A 453 7.11 -2.82 21.40
N MET A 454 7.02 -3.49 22.54
CA MET A 454 5.82 -4.26 22.88
C MET A 454 4.62 -3.36 22.99
N VAL A 455 3.54 -3.75 22.32
CA VAL A 455 2.24 -3.08 22.37
C VAL A 455 1.33 -3.72 23.42
N GLU A 456 0.20 -3.11 23.70
CA GLU A 456 -0.74 -3.55 24.74
C GLU A 456 -1.11 -5.03 24.62
N TYR A 457 -1.32 -5.53 23.42
CA TYR A 457 -1.68 -6.93 23.16
C TYR A 457 -0.58 -7.89 23.64
N ASP A 458 0.67 -7.58 23.33
CA ASP A 458 1.82 -8.40 23.71
C ASP A 458 2.04 -8.43 25.22
N ILE A 459 1.78 -7.31 25.89
CA ILE A 459 1.95 -7.20 27.34
C ILE A 459 0.93 -8.06 28.11
N ASN A 460 -0.27 -8.26 27.57
CA ASN A 460 -1.27 -9.13 28.19
C ASN A 460 -0.90 -10.60 28.17
N TYR A 461 -0.01 -10.99 27.26
CA TYR A 461 0.40 -12.38 27.06
C TYR A 461 1.93 -12.51 27.13
N PRO A 462 2.61 -12.02 28.17
CA PRO A 462 4.08 -11.97 28.21
C PRO A 462 4.75 -13.35 28.17
N PHE A 463 3.96 -14.42 28.20
CA PHE A 463 4.45 -15.80 28.21
C PHE A 463 4.03 -16.62 26.97
N GLN A 464 3.40 -15.97 25.98
CA GLN A 464 2.88 -16.62 24.77
C GLN A 464 3.64 -16.23 23.50
N TYR A 465 4.95 -16.04 23.59
CA TYR A 465 5.73 -15.67 22.42
C TYR A 465 6.09 -16.88 21.58
N TRP A 466 5.70 -16.83 20.33
CA TRP A 466 5.94 -17.86 19.32
C TRP A 466 7.19 -17.58 18.49
N ASN A 467 7.94 -16.56 18.83
CA ASN A 467 9.11 -16.15 18.09
C ASN A 467 10.30 -17.02 18.41
N ALA A 468 10.64 -17.89 17.52
CA ALA A 468 11.87 -18.66 17.56
C ALA A 468 13.03 -17.92 16.88
#